data_8c2a979502b4bfca46733dc35c8b49be
#
_entry.id   8c2a979502b4bfca46733dc35c8b49be
#
_cell.length_a   1.000
_cell.length_b   1.000
_cell.length_c   1.000
_cell.angle_alpha   90.00
_cell.angle_beta   90.00
_cell.angle_gamma   90.00
#
_symmetry.space_group_name_H-M   'P 1'
#
loop_
_entity.id
_entity.type
_entity.pdbx_description
1 polymer ?
#
loop_
_entity_poly.entity_id
_entity_poly.type
_entity_poly.pdbx_seq_one_letter_code
_entity_poly.pdbx_strand_id
1 'polypeptide(L)' 'MDHIDNKILRCLTKDARMNASQISQQVNLSVSAVIERMKKLEASGLIKGYTAVIDERMAGFDMQALIAIRLE' A
#
# COMPACT_ATOMS: atom_id res chain seq x y z
N MET A 1 -0.58 17.35 -3.80
CA MET A 1 -1.40 16.18 -3.45
C MET A 1 -2.80 16.65 -3.14
N ASP A 2 -3.80 16.02 -3.73
CA ASP A 2 -5.16 16.51 -3.57
C ASP A 2 -5.96 15.67 -2.57
N HIS A 3 -7.24 16.04 -2.43
CA HIS A 3 -8.12 15.40 -1.46
C HIS A 3 -8.30 13.90 -1.70
N ILE A 4 -8.32 13.50 -2.96
CA ILE A 4 -8.52 12.10 -3.32
C ILE A 4 -7.26 11.29 -3.00
N ASP A 5 -6.08 11.85 -3.25
CA ASP A 5 -4.84 11.20 -2.88
C ASP A 5 -4.78 10.95 -1.37
N ASN A 6 -5.23 11.93 -0.58
CA ASN A 6 -5.29 11.76 0.87
C ASN A 6 -6.20 10.61 1.27
N LYS A 7 -7.34 10.46 0.59
CA LYS A 7 -8.25 9.35 0.88
C LYS A 7 -7.63 8.01 0.54
N ILE A 8 -6.90 7.93 -0.58
CA ILE A 8 -6.20 6.70 -0.96
C ILE A 8 -5.17 6.33 0.10
N LEU A 9 -4.38 7.31 0.54
CA LEU A 9 -3.37 7.07 1.56
C LEU A 9 -3.99 6.61 2.87
N ARG A 10 -5.14 7.17 3.25
CA ARG A 10 -5.84 6.70 4.45
C ARG A 10 -6.27 5.25 4.33
N CYS A 11 -6.77 4.85 3.17
CA CYS A 11 -7.15 3.45 2.95
C CYS A 11 -5.95 2.54 3.15
N LEU A 12 -4.82 2.90 2.57
CA LEU A 12 -3.61 2.07 2.64
C LEU A 12 -3.02 2.03 4.05
N THR A 13 -3.14 3.11 4.81
CA THR A 13 -2.64 3.09 6.19
C THR A 13 -3.50 2.22 7.09
N LYS A 14 -4.78 2.08 6.78
CA LYS A 14 -5.65 1.18 7.53
C LYS A 14 -5.46 -0.27 7.13
N ASP A 15 -5.30 -0.52 5.84
CA ASP A 15 -5.17 -1.88 5.32
C ASP A 15 -4.34 -1.86 4.05
N ALA A 16 -3.05 -2.14 4.21
CA ALA A 16 -2.11 -2.11 3.08
C ALA A 16 -2.40 -3.22 2.06
N ARG A 17 -3.26 -4.18 2.39
CA ARG A 17 -3.64 -5.24 1.47
C ARG A 17 -4.83 -4.87 0.60
N MET A 18 -5.42 -3.70 0.81
CA MET A 18 -6.51 -3.24 -0.05
C MET A 18 -6.05 -3.15 -1.49
N ASN A 19 -6.84 -3.73 -2.40
CA ASN A 19 -6.52 -3.63 -3.82
C ASN A 19 -7.20 -2.40 -4.43
N ALA A 20 -6.85 -2.10 -5.69
CA ALA A 20 -7.35 -0.91 -6.35
C ALA A 20 -8.87 -0.92 -6.47
N SER A 21 -9.48 -2.08 -6.65
CA SER A 21 -10.92 -2.20 -6.74
C SER A 21 -11.59 -1.79 -5.43
N GLN A 22 -11.05 -2.26 -4.30
CA GLN A 22 -11.58 -1.90 -3.00
C GLN A 22 -11.41 -0.42 -2.70
N ILE A 23 -10.24 0.13 -3.04
CA ILE A 23 -9.98 1.55 -2.85
C ILE A 23 -10.92 2.40 -3.70
N SER A 24 -11.16 1.97 -4.94
CA SER A 24 -12.03 2.72 -5.85
C SER A 24 -13.44 2.89 -5.28
N GLN A 25 -13.93 1.88 -4.58
CA GLN A 25 -15.23 1.97 -3.94
C GLN A 25 -15.23 2.96 -2.78
N GLN A 26 -14.12 3.08 -2.08
CA GLN A 26 -14.02 3.99 -0.93
C GLN A 26 -13.88 5.44 -1.38
N VAL A 27 -13.21 5.69 -2.50
CA VAL A 27 -12.92 7.05 -2.94
C VAL A 27 -13.80 7.51 -4.10
N ASN A 28 -14.69 6.64 -4.58
CA ASN A 28 -15.65 6.98 -5.62
C ASN A 28 -14.99 7.32 -6.95
N LEU A 29 -13.99 6.53 -7.32
CA LEU A 29 -13.31 6.66 -8.60
C LEU A 29 -13.34 5.32 -9.33
N SER A 30 -13.02 5.34 -10.62
CA SER A 30 -12.82 4.10 -11.35
C SER A 30 -11.54 3.41 -10.89
N VAL A 31 -11.47 2.09 -11.13
CA VAL A 31 -10.28 1.32 -10.75
C VAL A 31 -9.05 1.85 -11.48
N SER A 32 -9.17 2.15 -12.77
CA SER A 32 -8.05 2.64 -13.54
C SER A 32 -7.54 3.99 -13.03
N ALA A 33 -8.46 4.86 -12.59
CA ALA A 33 -8.06 6.14 -12.02
C ALA A 33 -7.31 5.97 -10.71
N VAL A 34 -7.74 5.01 -9.88
CA VAL A 34 -7.03 4.71 -8.63
C VAL A 34 -5.63 4.19 -8.91
N ILE A 35 -5.52 3.26 -9.86
CA ILE A 35 -4.21 2.71 -10.24
C ILE A 35 -3.26 3.81 -10.69
N GLU A 36 -3.76 4.72 -11.52
CA GLU A 36 -2.94 5.80 -12.03
C GLU A 36 -2.45 6.72 -10.92
N ARG A 37 -3.34 7.05 -9.98
CA ARG A 37 -2.95 7.90 -8.86
C ARG A 37 -1.94 7.20 -7.96
N MET A 38 -2.11 5.91 -7.71
CA MET A 38 -1.17 5.15 -6.91
C MET A 38 0.21 5.12 -7.55
N LYS A 39 0.26 4.96 -8.88
CA LYS A 39 1.54 4.99 -9.60
C LYS A 39 2.24 6.32 -9.43
N LYS A 40 1.50 7.42 -9.47
CA LYS A 40 2.08 8.75 -9.28
C LYS A 40 2.61 8.93 -7.86
N LEU A 41 1.86 8.45 -6.88
CA LEU A 41 2.29 8.54 -5.48
C LEU A 41 3.55 7.72 -5.22
N GLU A 42 3.63 6.54 -5.84
CA GLU A 42 4.82 5.70 -5.74
C GLU A 42 6.01 6.34 -6.43
N ALA A 43 5.79 6.89 -7.62
CA ALA A 43 6.86 7.52 -8.38
C ALA A 43 7.41 8.76 -7.68
N SER A 44 6.57 9.48 -6.96
CA SER A 44 7.01 10.67 -6.22
C SER A 44 7.80 10.33 -4.96
N GLY A 45 7.76 9.07 -4.54
CA GLY A 45 8.43 8.64 -3.31
C GLY A 45 7.59 8.79 -2.06
N LEU A 46 6.37 9.30 -2.17
CA LEU A 46 5.50 9.43 -1.01
C LEU A 46 5.11 8.06 -0.48
N ILE A 47 4.72 7.14 -1.37
CA ILE A 47 4.57 5.74 -1.00
C ILE A 47 5.90 5.06 -1.28
N LYS A 48 6.60 4.71 -0.21
CA LYS A 48 7.93 4.10 -0.34
C LYS A 48 7.88 2.60 -0.52
N GLY A 49 6.77 1.98 -0.14
CA GLY A 49 6.61 0.55 -0.26
C GLY A 49 5.50 0.06 0.64
N TYR A 50 5.35 -1.23 0.67
CA TYR A 50 4.33 -1.90 1.47
C TYR A 50 5.01 -2.96 2.32
N THR A 51 4.55 -3.11 3.56
CA THR A 51 5.17 -4.05 4.47
C THR A 51 4.13 -4.61 5.41
N ALA A 52 4.46 -5.74 6.01
CA ALA A 52 3.64 -6.34 7.04
C ALA A 52 4.37 -6.24 8.37
N VAL A 53 3.60 -6.02 9.44
CA VAL A 53 4.15 -6.06 10.79
C VAL A 53 3.96 -7.47 11.30
N ILE A 54 5.07 -8.15 11.62
CA ILE A 54 5.06 -9.55 11.98
C ILE A 54 5.65 -9.69 13.38
N ASP A 55 5.00 -10.51 14.20
CA ASP A 55 5.54 -10.84 15.52
C ASP A 55 6.62 -11.90 15.33
N GLU A 56 7.86 -11.51 15.53
CA GLU A 56 9.01 -12.37 15.30
C GLU A 56 8.99 -13.62 16.18
N ARG A 57 8.54 -13.47 17.41
CA ARG A 57 8.49 -14.60 18.33
C ARG A 57 7.48 -15.65 17.90
N MET A 58 6.35 -15.21 17.36
CA MET A 58 5.32 -16.13 16.89
C MET A 58 5.65 -16.74 15.54
N ALA A 59 6.33 -15.97 14.70
CA ALA A 59 6.66 -16.43 13.35
C ALA A 59 7.72 -17.54 13.37
N GLY A 60 8.72 -17.41 14.21
CA GLY A 60 9.73 -18.45 14.36
C GLY A 60 10.60 -18.67 13.13
N PHE A 61 10.78 -17.64 12.30
CA PHE A 61 11.64 -17.79 11.12
C PHE A 61 12.52 -16.55 10.95
N ASP A 62 13.40 -16.62 9.97
CA ASP A 62 14.43 -15.61 9.75
C ASP A 62 13.81 -14.36 9.12
N MET A 63 13.76 -13.28 9.87
CA MET A 63 13.19 -12.03 9.42
C MET A 63 14.01 -11.37 8.33
N GLN A 64 15.30 -11.63 8.29
CA GLN A 64 16.13 -11.08 7.21
C GLN A 64 15.74 -11.65 5.86
N ALA A 65 15.42 -12.91 5.80
CA ALA A 65 14.94 -13.53 4.56
C ALA A 65 13.64 -12.89 4.10
N LEU A 66 12.73 -12.59 5.02
CA LEU A 66 11.50 -11.90 4.69
C LEU A 66 11.75 -10.52 4.10
N ILE A 67 12.66 -9.78 4.69
CA ILE A 67 12.99 -8.46 4.20
C ILE A 67 13.56 -8.53 2.79
N ALA A 68 14.41 -9.49 2.51
CA ALA A 68 14.97 -9.66 1.18
C ALA A 68 13.91 -9.95 0.14
N ILE A 69 12.92 -10.77 0.47
CA ILE A 69 11.82 -11.07 -0.43
C ILE A 69 11.01 -9.82 -0.75
N ARG A 70 10.80 -8.97 0.21
CA ARG A 70 10.00 -7.78 0.06
C ARG A 70 10.62 -6.75 -0.88
N LEU A 71 11.91 -6.80 -1.05
CA LEU A 71 12.58 -5.78 -1.81
C LEU A 71 12.27 -5.77 -3.26
N GLU A 72 11.80 -6.51 -3.80
CA GLU A 72 11.54 -6.25 -5.11
C GLU A 72 10.78 -5.92 -5.64
#